data_f037670f1fcd3518a4568a80193e18e5
#
_entry.id   f037670f1fcd3518a4568a80193e18e5
#
_cell.length_a   1.000
_cell.length_b   1.000
_cell.length_c   1.000
_cell.angle_alpha   90.00
_cell.angle_beta   90.00
_cell.angle_gamma   90.00
#
_symmetry.space_group_name_H-M   'P 1'
#
loop_
_entity.id
_entity.type
_entity.pdbx_description
1 polymer ?
#
loop_
_entity_poly.entity_id
_entity_poly.type
_entity_poly.pdbx_seq_one_letter_code
_entity_poly.pdbx_strand_id
1 'polypeptide(L)'
;RGMRMFREAISEQMSSEYGRKAKQANLNVHASFDFDKDRFIIEIKNNLPMTPMEERRAREKLRQAMQCTDMAEFMMENVDETEGAGLGLVLCLMALRSSAIDPHLLTISTNYENETIARLEVPLHREYLPRRHRWRSPIAS
;
A
#
# COMPACT_ATOMS: atom_id res chain seq x y z
N ARG A 1 -14.68 -3.84 -29.58
CA ARG A 1 -14.93 -5.17 -29.00
C ARG A 1 -13.66 -6.03 -28.98
N GLY A 2 -12.82 -6.03 -30.06
CA GLY A 2 -11.61 -6.87 -30.13
C GLY A 2 -10.51 -6.49 -29.14
N MET A 3 -10.28 -5.19 -28.89
CA MET A 3 -9.20 -4.72 -28.00
C MET A 3 -9.45 -5.06 -26.52
N ARG A 4 -10.72 -5.15 -26.09
CA ARG A 4 -11.06 -5.56 -24.73
C ARG A 4 -10.79 -7.07 -24.52
N MET A 5 -11.20 -7.91 -25.48
CA MET A 5 -10.92 -9.35 -25.45
C MET A 5 -9.42 -9.66 -25.49
N PHE A 6 -8.65 -8.89 -26.27
CA PHE A 6 -7.20 -9.02 -26.33
C PHE A 6 -6.52 -8.67 -25.00
N ARG A 7 -6.95 -7.57 -24.33
CA ARG A 7 -6.47 -7.22 -23.00
C ARG A 7 -6.82 -8.27 -21.94
N GLU A 8 -8.05 -8.79 -21.96
CA GLU A 8 -8.51 -9.85 -21.06
C GLU A 8 -7.68 -11.12 -21.24
N ALA A 9 -7.45 -11.57 -22.49
CA ALA A 9 -6.66 -12.75 -22.79
C ALA A 9 -5.18 -12.61 -22.36
N ILE A 10 -4.55 -11.45 -22.62
CA ILE A 10 -3.18 -11.18 -22.16
C ILE A 10 -3.12 -11.14 -20.63
N SER A 11 -4.09 -10.50 -19.97
CA SER A 11 -4.14 -10.41 -18.51
C SER A 11 -4.27 -11.80 -17.88
N GLU A 12 -5.11 -12.67 -18.40
CA GLU A 12 -5.28 -14.05 -17.93
C GLU A 12 -4.00 -14.88 -18.14
N GLN A 13 -3.38 -14.79 -19.31
CA GLN A 13 -2.15 -15.53 -19.61
C GLN A 13 -0.98 -15.07 -18.75
N MET A 14 -0.80 -13.75 -18.57
CA MET A 14 0.20 -13.19 -17.68
C MET A 14 -0.06 -13.56 -16.23
N SER A 15 -1.31 -13.48 -15.76
CA SER A 15 -1.69 -13.87 -14.41
C SER A 15 -1.37 -15.33 -14.13
N SER A 16 -1.65 -16.25 -15.08
CA SER A 16 -1.34 -17.67 -14.93
C SER A 16 0.17 -17.95 -14.91
N GLU A 17 0.94 -17.29 -15.75
CA GLU A 17 2.40 -17.44 -15.80
C GLU A 17 3.07 -16.88 -14.54
N TYR A 18 2.71 -15.68 -14.10
CA TYR A 18 3.22 -15.11 -12.86
C TYR A 18 2.79 -15.90 -11.64
N GLY A 19 1.55 -16.39 -11.60
CA GLY A 19 1.07 -17.26 -10.53
C GLY A 19 1.87 -18.55 -10.42
N ARG A 20 2.26 -19.16 -11.54
CA ARG A 20 3.12 -20.36 -11.56
C ARG A 20 4.53 -20.03 -11.06
N LYS A 21 5.14 -18.93 -11.53
CA LYS A 21 6.47 -18.48 -11.08
C LYS A 21 6.47 -18.16 -9.58
N ALA A 22 5.43 -17.48 -9.09
CA ALA A 22 5.28 -17.19 -7.68
C ALA A 22 5.20 -18.47 -6.82
N LYS A 23 4.44 -19.47 -7.24
CA LYS A 23 4.37 -20.76 -6.56
C LYS A 23 5.71 -21.49 -6.57
N GLN A 24 6.42 -21.50 -7.70
CA GLN A 24 7.75 -22.12 -7.81
C GLN A 24 8.78 -21.43 -6.90
N ALA A 25 8.70 -20.11 -6.76
CA ALA A 25 9.54 -19.32 -5.86
C ALA A 25 9.03 -19.28 -4.40
N ASN A 26 7.98 -20.05 -4.08
CA ASN A 26 7.35 -20.06 -2.75
C ASN A 26 6.95 -18.65 -2.26
N LEU A 27 6.51 -17.79 -3.20
CA LEU A 27 6.02 -16.46 -2.83
C LEU A 27 4.63 -16.55 -2.24
N ASN A 28 4.43 -15.87 -1.12
CA ASN A 28 3.13 -15.81 -0.46
C ASN A 28 2.84 -14.42 0.06
N VAL A 29 1.54 -14.17 0.22
CA VAL A 29 1.01 -12.97 0.85
C VAL A 29 0.10 -13.41 1.99
N HIS A 30 0.32 -12.85 3.16
CA HIS A 30 -0.50 -13.06 4.34
C HIS A 30 -1.20 -11.76 4.70
N ALA A 31 -2.54 -11.80 4.81
CA ALA A 31 -3.34 -10.70 5.29
C ALA A 31 -3.92 -11.04 6.66
N SER A 32 -3.73 -10.16 7.63
CA SER A 32 -4.29 -10.28 8.96
C SER A 32 -5.13 -9.04 9.31
N PHE A 33 -6.19 -9.28 10.06
CA PHE A 33 -7.11 -8.28 10.54
C PHE A 33 -7.24 -8.44 12.06
N ASP A 34 -6.93 -7.40 12.79
CA ASP A 34 -7.05 -7.35 14.25
C ASP A 34 -7.91 -6.15 14.62
N PHE A 35 -8.85 -6.32 15.54
CA PHE A 35 -9.72 -5.23 15.97
C PHE A 35 -10.15 -5.40 17.43
N ASP A 36 -10.28 -4.28 18.07
CA ASP A 36 -10.90 -4.14 19.37
C ASP A 36 -11.85 -2.92 19.36
N LYS A 37 -12.33 -2.50 20.52
CA LYS A 37 -13.21 -1.32 20.64
C LYS A 37 -12.55 0.00 20.25
N ASP A 38 -11.24 0.07 20.28
CA ASP A 38 -10.45 1.31 20.13
C ASP A 38 -9.83 1.43 18.75
N ARG A 39 -9.51 0.30 18.08
CA ARG A 39 -8.75 0.29 16.83
C ARG A 39 -9.11 -0.88 15.91
N PHE A 40 -8.83 -0.67 14.63
CA PHE A 40 -8.82 -1.71 13.61
C PHE A 40 -7.46 -1.71 12.90
N ILE A 41 -6.81 -2.86 12.82
CA ILE A 41 -5.51 -3.03 12.17
C ILE A 41 -5.67 -3.96 10.98
N ILE A 42 -5.15 -3.51 9.84
CA ILE A 42 -4.95 -4.32 8.65
C ILE A 42 -3.44 -4.46 8.46
N GLU A 43 -2.95 -5.67 8.36
CA GLU A 43 -1.55 -5.94 8.08
C GLU A 43 -1.43 -6.93 6.93
N ILE A 44 -0.70 -6.56 5.89
CA ILE A 44 -0.42 -7.39 4.72
C ILE A 44 1.08 -7.59 4.65
N LYS A 45 1.49 -8.85 4.73
CA LYS A 45 2.89 -9.28 4.64
C LYS A 45 3.11 -10.07 3.37
N ASN A 46 4.21 -9.85 2.71
CA ASN A 46 4.73 -10.77 1.72
C ASN A 46 6.15 -11.22 2.12
N ASN A 47 6.54 -12.40 1.70
CA ASN A 47 7.86 -12.98 1.98
C ASN A 47 8.93 -12.55 0.97
N LEU A 48 8.84 -11.33 0.47
CA LEU A 48 9.82 -10.68 -0.39
C LEU A 48 10.23 -9.35 0.25
N PRO A 49 11.52 -9.15 0.55
CA PRO A 49 11.99 -7.85 1.01
C PRO A 49 11.99 -6.85 -0.16
N MET A 50 11.75 -5.59 0.13
CA MET A 50 12.01 -4.53 -0.82
C MET A 50 13.51 -4.28 -0.91
N THR A 51 14.01 -4.07 -2.12
CA THR A 51 15.32 -3.48 -2.31
C THR A 51 15.32 -2.02 -1.85
N PRO A 52 16.49 -1.43 -1.50
CA PRO A 52 16.57 -0.02 -1.15
C PRO A 52 16.03 0.92 -2.23
N MET A 53 16.11 0.51 -3.50
CA MET A 53 15.57 1.27 -4.63
C MET A 53 14.04 1.24 -4.65
N GLU A 54 13.44 0.06 -4.44
CA GLU A 54 11.98 -0.11 -4.38
C GLU A 54 11.39 0.63 -3.18
N GLU A 55 12.04 0.56 -2.02
CA GLU A 55 11.62 1.32 -0.85
C GLU A 55 11.64 2.83 -1.12
N ARG A 56 12.69 3.34 -1.76
CA ARG A 56 12.79 4.76 -2.13
C ARG A 56 11.66 5.17 -3.08
N ARG A 57 11.37 4.34 -4.09
CA ARG A 57 10.27 4.58 -5.03
C ARG A 57 8.91 4.56 -4.32
N ALA A 58 8.68 3.59 -3.44
CA ALA A 58 7.43 3.53 -2.66
C ALA A 58 7.25 4.77 -1.77
N ARG A 59 8.30 5.22 -1.07
CA ARG A 59 8.29 6.45 -0.26
C ARG A 59 8.01 7.69 -1.10
N GLU A 60 8.63 7.79 -2.26
CA GLU A 60 8.42 8.92 -3.17
C GLU A 60 6.99 8.97 -3.70
N LYS A 61 6.43 7.83 -4.14
CA LYS A 61 5.03 7.74 -4.57
C LYS A 61 4.05 8.07 -3.45
N LEU A 62 4.29 7.59 -2.23
CA LEU A 62 3.49 7.97 -1.06
C LEU A 62 3.56 9.48 -0.81
N ARG A 63 4.76 10.09 -0.92
CA ARG A 63 4.96 11.52 -0.73
C ARG A 63 4.19 12.34 -1.78
N GLN A 64 4.28 11.97 -3.07
CA GLN A 64 3.54 12.60 -4.16
C GLN A 64 2.02 12.50 -3.93
N ALA A 65 1.53 11.29 -3.61
CA ALA A 65 0.11 11.07 -3.32
C ALA A 65 -0.39 11.85 -2.09
N MET A 66 0.48 12.12 -1.10
CA MET A 66 0.16 12.98 0.04
C MET A 66 -0.02 14.45 -0.34
N GLN A 67 0.62 14.91 -1.40
CA GLN A 67 0.52 16.30 -1.88
C GLN A 67 -0.64 16.49 -2.84
N CYS A 68 -1.06 15.43 -3.53
CA CYS A 68 -2.13 15.47 -4.51
C CYS A 68 -3.51 15.54 -3.85
N THR A 69 -4.35 16.44 -4.31
CA THR A 69 -5.73 16.62 -3.80
C THR A 69 -6.77 15.96 -4.68
N ASP A 70 -6.46 15.75 -5.95
CA ASP A 70 -7.36 15.19 -6.95
C ASP A 70 -6.70 14.01 -7.69
N MET A 71 -7.47 12.91 -7.85
CA MET A 71 -7.05 11.74 -8.60
C MET A 71 -6.80 12.05 -10.07
N ALA A 72 -7.62 12.91 -10.68
CA ALA A 72 -7.47 13.26 -12.09
C ALA A 72 -6.17 14.01 -12.32
N GLU A 73 -5.82 14.94 -11.42
CA GLU A 73 -4.55 15.66 -11.44
C GLU A 73 -3.36 14.70 -11.31
N PHE A 74 -3.41 13.79 -10.34
CA PHE A 74 -2.37 12.77 -10.17
C PHE A 74 -2.20 11.90 -11.43
N MET A 75 -3.30 11.45 -12.03
CA MET A 75 -3.28 10.63 -13.24
C MET A 75 -2.70 11.40 -14.43
N MET A 76 -3.00 12.70 -14.57
CA MET A 76 -2.47 13.53 -15.66
C MET A 76 -0.97 13.75 -15.53
N GLU A 77 -0.47 13.96 -14.31
CA GLU A 77 0.96 14.17 -14.05
C GLU A 77 1.79 12.88 -14.18
N ASN A 78 1.17 11.72 -14.07
CA ASN A 78 1.85 10.42 -14.07
C ASN A 78 1.42 9.52 -15.24
N VAL A 79 0.95 10.08 -16.35
CA VAL A 79 0.42 9.33 -17.53
C VAL A 79 1.43 8.29 -18.05
N ASP A 80 2.71 8.62 -18.09
CA ASP A 80 3.77 7.74 -18.63
C ASP A 80 4.21 6.66 -17.63
N GLU A 81 3.86 6.78 -16.36
CA GLU A 81 4.25 5.84 -15.30
C GLU A 81 3.10 4.90 -14.87
N THR A 82 1.95 4.96 -15.53
CA THR A 82 0.71 4.31 -15.09
C THR A 82 0.67 2.80 -15.22
N GLU A 83 1.66 2.17 -15.84
CA GLU A 83 1.74 0.70 -15.88
C GLU A 83 2.31 0.12 -14.58
N GLY A 84 1.44 0.02 -13.57
CA GLY A 84 1.65 -0.85 -12.40
C GLY A 84 2.38 -0.25 -11.20
N ALA A 85 3.05 0.89 -11.31
CA ALA A 85 3.98 1.36 -10.28
C ALA A 85 3.35 2.33 -9.26
N GLY A 86 2.54 1.83 -8.35
CA GLY A 86 2.14 2.59 -7.16
C GLY A 86 0.74 3.19 -7.19
N LEU A 87 -0.03 3.05 -8.27
CA LEU A 87 -1.41 3.55 -8.34
C LEU A 87 -2.28 2.99 -7.21
N GLY A 88 -2.09 1.72 -6.83
CA GLY A 88 -2.80 1.10 -5.71
C GLY A 88 -2.55 1.84 -4.38
N LEU A 89 -1.33 2.26 -4.12
CA LEU A 89 -0.99 3.03 -2.91
C LEU A 89 -1.65 4.41 -2.91
N VAL A 90 -1.68 5.07 -4.06
CA VAL A 90 -2.35 6.37 -4.22
C VAL A 90 -3.84 6.24 -3.95
N LEU A 91 -4.49 5.22 -4.52
CA LEU A 91 -5.90 4.93 -4.28
C LEU A 91 -6.19 4.69 -2.79
N CYS A 92 -5.33 3.93 -2.10
CA CYS A 92 -5.46 3.71 -0.66
C CYS A 92 -5.38 5.02 0.12
N LEU A 93 -4.41 5.89 -0.18
CA LEU A 93 -4.26 7.18 0.51
C LEU A 93 -5.46 8.10 0.27
N MET A 94 -5.97 8.13 -0.95
CA MET A 94 -7.16 8.93 -1.27
C MET A 94 -8.42 8.40 -0.61
N ALA A 95 -8.58 7.07 -0.53
CA ALA A 95 -9.68 6.44 0.20
C ALA A 95 -9.62 6.77 1.71
N LEU A 96 -8.43 6.76 2.31
CA LEU A 96 -8.25 7.17 3.71
C LEU A 96 -8.65 8.63 3.92
N ARG A 97 -8.19 9.52 3.05
CA ARG A 97 -8.56 10.96 3.12
C ARG A 97 -10.06 11.17 2.99
N SER A 98 -10.69 10.54 2.00
CA SER A 98 -12.15 10.67 1.79
C SER A 98 -12.95 10.15 2.97
N SER A 99 -12.37 9.24 3.75
CA SER A 99 -12.95 8.69 4.98
C SER A 99 -12.55 9.47 6.25
N ALA A 100 -11.89 10.64 6.10
CA ALA A 100 -11.35 11.44 7.20
C ALA A 100 -10.37 10.67 8.12
N ILE A 101 -9.66 9.68 7.55
CA ILE A 101 -8.61 8.92 8.24
C ILE A 101 -7.27 9.51 7.85
N ASP A 102 -6.38 9.72 8.83
CA ASP A 102 -5.03 10.23 8.56
C ASP A 102 -4.26 9.25 7.66
N PRO A 103 -3.89 9.63 6.41
CA PRO A 103 -3.17 8.75 5.50
C PRO A 103 -1.79 8.31 6.03
N HIS A 104 -1.20 9.05 6.97
CA HIS A 104 0.06 8.67 7.60
C HIS A 104 -0.06 7.41 8.47
N LEU A 105 -1.26 6.94 8.75
CA LEU A 105 -1.49 5.68 9.46
C LEU A 105 -1.24 4.46 8.58
N LEU A 106 -1.20 4.62 7.26
CA LEU A 106 -0.66 3.61 6.35
C LEU A 106 0.87 3.66 6.37
N THR A 107 1.48 2.55 6.69
CA THR A 107 2.94 2.38 6.72
C THR A 107 3.36 1.20 5.86
N ILE A 108 4.50 1.33 5.19
CA ILE A 108 5.15 0.25 4.47
C ILE A 108 6.57 0.15 4.99
N SER A 109 7.00 -1.04 5.34
CA SER A 109 8.32 -1.32 5.87
C SER A 109 8.87 -2.64 5.33
N THR A 110 10.18 -2.78 5.31
CA THR A 110 10.86 -4.03 5.00
C THR A 110 11.94 -4.29 6.05
N ASN A 111 12.23 -5.55 6.33
CA ASN A 111 13.38 -5.92 7.16
C ASN A 111 14.65 -6.18 6.33
N TYR A 112 14.59 -6.02 5.00
CA TYR A 112 15.67 -6.27 4.03
C TYR A 112 16.17 -7.73 3.96
N GLU A 113 15.61 -8.63 4.73
CA GLU A 113 16.00 -10.02 4.78
C GLU A 113 15.00 -10.90 4.03
N ASN A 114 13.76 -10.88 4.45
CA ASN A 114 12.77 -11.85 3.97
C ASN A 114 11.33 -11.34 3.88
N GLU A 115 11.02 -10.10 4.26
CA GLU A 115 9.63 -9.65 4.24
C GLU A 115 9.44 -8.16 3.97
N THR A 116 8.27 -7.85 3.43
CA THR A 116 7.70 -6.51 3.33
C THR A 116 6.34 -6.50 4.01
N ILE A 117 6.07 -5.46 4.79
CA ILE A 117 4.84 -5.31 5.58
C ILE A 117 4.19 -3.99 5.21
N ALA A 118 2.95 -4.04 4.76
CA ALA A 118 2.05 -2.89 4.70
C ALA A 118 1.08 -2.97 5.87
N ARG A 119 1.00 -1.89 6.67
CA ARG A 119 0.17 -1.86 7.88
C ARG A 119 -0.62 -0.55 7.95
N LEU A 120 -1.92 -0.70 8.16
CA LEU A 120 -2.84 0.39 8.43
C LEU A 120 -3.44 0.20 9.83
N GLU A 121 -3.39 1.23 10.67
CA GLU A 121 -4.00 1.25 11.99
C GLU A 121 -5.04 2.36 12.07
N VAL A 122 -6.33 1.96 12.00
CA VAL A 122 -7.46 2.88 12.02
C VAL A 122 -7.94 3.07 13.45
N PRO A 123 -7.92 4.30 14.00
CA PRO A 123 -8.54 4.59 15.29
C PRO A 123 -10.06 4.51 15.16
N LEU A 124 -10.73 3.76 16.01
CA LEU A 124 -12.17 3.66 16.11
C LEU A 124 -12.74 4.57 17.21
N HIS A 125 -11.88 5.05 18.10
CA HIS A 125 -12.21 5.94 19.18
C HIS A 125 -11.34 7.20 19.15
N ARG A 126 -11.92 8.38 19.40
CA ARG A 126 -11.19 9.67 19.28
C ARG A 126 -10.02 9.83 20.25
N GLU A 127 -10.11 9.19 21.40
CA GLU A 127 -9.06 9.23 22.43
C GLU A 127 -7.94 8.20 22.19
N TYR A 128 -8.16 7.27 21.26
CA TYR A 128 -7.14 6.29 20.92
C TYR A 128 -5.99 6.94 20.14
N LEU A 129 -4.78 6.81 20.66
CA LEU A 129 -3.58 7.30 20.01
C LEU A 129 -2.91 6.15 19.23
N PRO A 130 -2.94 6.15 17.88
CA PRO A 130 -2.27 5.15 17.06
C PRO A 130 -0.78 5.03 17.39
N ARG A 131 -0.23 3.83 17.23
CA ARG A 131 1.18 3.53 17.55
C ARG A 131 2.15 4.55 16.91
N ARG A 132 1.92 4.93 15.65
CA ARG A 132 2.75 5.91 14.95
C ARG A 132 2.75 7.29 15.63
N HIS A 133 1.65 7.72 16.21
CA HIS A 133 1.53 9.00 16.88
C HIS A 133 2.17 8.98 18.28
N ARG A 134 2.24 7.82 18.95
CA ARG A 134 2.89 7.67 20.26
C ARG A 134 4.38 7.99 20.22
N TRP A 135 5.05 7.74 19.10
CA TRP A 135 6.48 8.02 18.91
C TRP A 135 6.79 9.48 18.58
N ARG A 136 5.76 10.28 18.26
CA ARG A 136 5.92 11.71 17.95
C ARG A 136 5.63 12.62 19.15
N SER A 137 5.03 12.10 20.21
CA SER A 137 4.83 12.85 21.43
C SER A 137 6.19 13.03 22.12
N PRO A 138 6.67 14.28 22.40
CA PRO A 138 7.84 14.48 23.23
C PRO A 138 7.56 13.79 24.56
N ILE A 139 8.52 13.00 25.04
CA ILE A 139 8.49 12.44 26.38
C ILE A 139 8.35 13.66 27.30
N ALA A 140 7.16 13.81 27.89
CA ALA A 140 6.95 14.81 28.92
C ALA A 140 7.89 14.46 30.06
N SER A 141 8.90 15.28 30.22
CA SER A 141 9.86 15.25 31.32
C SER A 141 9.17 15.72 32.59
#